data_0de4d5c0726533890afa8814a1664a25
#
_entry.id   0de4d5c0726533890afa8814a1664a25
#
_cell.length_a   1.000
_cell.length_b   1.000
_cell.length_c   1.000
_cell.angle_alpha   90.00
_cell.angle_beta   90.00
_cell.angle_gamma   90.00
#
_symmetry.space_group_name_H-M   'P 1'
#
loop_
_entity.id
_entity.type
_entity.pdbx_description
1 polymer ?
#
loop_
_entity_poly.entity_id
_entity_poly.type
_entity_poly.pdbx_seq_one_letter_code
_entity_poly.pdbx_strand_id
1 'polypeptide(L)'
;IESSITWARLSGHPKESYTFSIERAVLGRQDNILTIRIRLNFVVPFSDVEKIEAICKSEVEGLSGVRLEFIYEDVILTPKEVIALFIEHMIRIVNGSYAPITKTIFPEKFQFEDGRLTIYAVGETSVALLNEQVASKFRHLLMENFGIEADVLFQNHKESCEKTYREIEEKEKKDAEENRRQQLKAA
;
A
#
# COMPACT_ATOMS: atom_id res chain seq x y z
N ILE A 1 -21.49 -5.63 7.29
CA ILE A 1 -21.60 -7.10 7.22
C ILE A 1 -21.79 -7.58 5.77
N GLU A 2 -22.26 -6.74 4.84
CA GLU A 2 -22.25 -7.08 3.39
C GLU A 2 -20.82 -7.14 2.80
N SER A 3 -19.84 -6.47 3.40
CA SER A 3 -18.43 -6.55 3.04
C SER A 3 -17.82 -7.94 3.20
N SER A 4 -18.35 -8.79 4.08
CA SER A 4 -17.88 -10.16 4.29
C SER A 4 -17.96 -11.05 3.02
N ILE A 5 -18.83 -10.69 2.05
CA ILE A 5 -18.99 -11.44 0.79
C ILE A 5 -17.81 -11.18 -0.15
N THR A 6 -17.26 -9.97 -0.13
CA THR A 6 -16.09 -9.59 -0.94
C THR A 6 -14.82 -10.27 -0.39
N TRP A 7 -14.71 -10.41 0.92
CA TRP A 7 -13.59 -11.08 1.56
C TRP A 7 -13.52 -12.58 1.21
N ALA A 8 -14.69 -13.20 1.02
CA ALA A 8 -14.84 -14.58 0.60
C ALA A 8 -14.07 -14.93 -0.67
N ARG A 9 -14.05 -14.03 -1.63
CA ARG A 9 -13.42 -14.25 -2.94
C ARG A 9 -11.88 -14.17 -2.89
N LEU A 10 -11.35 -13.49 -1.88
CA LEU A 10 -9.91 -13.21 -1.79
C LEU A 10 -9.14 -14.26 -1.00
N SER A 11 -9.82 -15.05 -0.17
CA SER A 11 -9.15 -16.02 0.71
C SER A 11 -9.02 -17.44 0.13
N GLY A 12 -9.70 -17.72 -1.01
CA GLY A 12 -9.72 -19.06 -1.59
C GLY A 12 -10.54 -20.11 -0.81
N HIS A 13 -11.02 -19.76 0.39
CA HIS A 13 -11.86 -20.62 1.23
C HIS A 13 -13.36 -20.42 0.96
N PRO A 14 -14.20 -21.44 1.09
CA PRO A 14 -15.64 -21.24 1.09
C PRO A 14 -16.07 -20.39 2.29
N LYS A 15 -17.06 -19.54 2.10
CA LYS A 15 -17.53 -18.55 3.08
C LYS A 15 -17.87 -19.15 4.46
N GLU A 16 -18.34 -20.39 4.48
CA GLU A 16 -18.72 -21.12 5.69
C GLU A 16 -17.52 -21.51 6.57
N SER A 17 -16.30 -21.44 6.02
CA SER A 17 -15.07 -21.79 6.74
C SER A 17 -14.30 -20.57 7.28
N TYR A 18 -14.86 -19.36 7.16
CA TYR A 18 -14.20 -18.17 7.71
C TYR A 18 -14.24 -18.15 9.21
N THR A 19 -13.07 -18.01 9.78
CA THR A 19 -12.90 -17.85 11.21
C THR A 19 -12.15 -16.58 11.51
N PHE A 20 -12.57 -15.91 12.56
CA PHE A 20 -11.79 -14.82 13.16
C PHE A 20 -11.90 -14.89 14.67
N SER A 21 -10.86 -14.44 15.34
CA SER A 21 -10.86 -14.28 16.79
C SER A 21 -10.07 -13.05 17.18
N ILE A 22 -10.56 -12.33 18.20
CA ILE A 22 -9.80 -11.23 18.79
C ILE A 22 -8.79 -11.85 19.75
N GLU A 23 -7.50 -11.68 19.45
CA GLU A 23 -6.43 -12.17 20.30
C GLU A 23 -6.14 -11.18 21.43
N ARG A 24 -6.17 -9.88 21.12
CA ARG A 24 -5.82 -8.83 22.07
C ARG A 24 -6.43 -7.50 21.65
N ALA A 25 -6.84 -6.71 22.64
CA ALA A 25 -7.21 -5.30 22.47
C ALA A 25 -6.44 -4.46 23.50
N VAL A 26 -5.79 -3.40 23.05
CA VAL A 26 -4.95 -2.54 23.89
C VAL A 26 -5.26 -1.08 23.59
N LEU A 27 -5.60 -0.32 24.63
CA LEU A 27 -5.75 1.13 24.51
C LEU A 27 -4.44 1.81 24.90
N GLY A 28 -3.87 2.56 23.95
CA GLY A 28 -2.71 3.41 24.18
C GLY A 28 -3.07 4.60 25.09
N ARG A 29 -2.40 4.70 26.24
CA ARG A 29 -2.71 5.73 27.26
C ARG A 29 -2.30 7.15 26.83
N GLN A 30 -1.31 7.27 25.95
CA GLN A 30 -0.77 8.56 25.52
C GLN A 30 -1.48 9.14 24.28
N ASP A 31 -1.90 8.26 23.38
CA ASP A 31 -2.45 8.61 22.06
C ASP A 31 -3.94 8.33 21.93
N ASN A 32 -4.56 7.66 22.91
CA ASN A 32 -5.95 7.22 22.86
C ASN A 32 -6.28 6.39 21.60
N ILE A 33 -5.32 5.63 21.10
CA ILE A 33 -5.52 4.70 19.99
C ILE A 33 -5.82 3.31 20.54
N LEU A 34 -6.94 2.72 20.09
CA LEU A 34 -7.29 1.35 20.38
C LEU A 34 -6.68 0.44 19.31
N THR A 35 -5.70 -0.38 19.69
CA THR A 35 -5.12 -1.41 18.84
C THR A 35 -5.80 -2.74 19.10
N ILE A 36 -6.41 -3.34 18.06
CA ILE A 36 -7.09 -4.63 18.14
C ILE A 36 -6.32 -5.61 17.25
N ARG A 37 -5.80 -6.69 17.86
CA ARG A 37 -5.16 -7.77 17.13
C ARG A 37 -6.16 -8.88 16.88
N ILE A 38 -6.32 -9.24 15.61
CA ILE A 38 -7.33 -10.17 15.13
C ILE A 38 -6.64 -11.29 14.37
N ARG A 39 -6.96 -12.52 14.70
CA ARG A 39 -6.52 -13.72 14.00
C ARG A 39 -7.55 -14.11 12.96
N LEU A 40 -7.13 -14.34 11.73
CA LEU A 40 -8.00 -14.58 10.56
C LEU A 40 -7.46 -15.74 9.73
N ASN A 41 -8.34 -16.52 9.12
CA ASN A 41 -7.99 -17.47 8.07
C ASN A 41 -8.33 -16.96 6.64
N PHE A 42 -8.62 -15.67 6.51
CA PHE A 42 -8.91 -15.01 5.24
C PHE A 42 -8.25 -13.62 5.19
N VAL A 43 -8.02 -13.12 3.98
CA VAL A 43 -7.35 -11.82 3.79
C VAL A 43 -8.39 -10.71 3.73
N VAL A 44 -8.19 -9.66 4.53
CA VAL A 44 -9.01 -8.44 4.49
C VAL A 44 -8.38 -7.42 3.55
N PRO A 45 -9.07 -6.97 2.49
CA PRO A 45 -8.57 -5.92 1.62
C PRO A 45 -8.31 -4.64 2.41
N PHE A 46 -7.23 -3.94 2.07
CA PHE A 46 -6.84 -2.74 2.79
C PHE A 46 -7.93 -1.65 2.81
N SER A 47 -8.62 -1.45 1.68
CA SER A 47 -9.75 -0.52 1.61
C SER A 47 -10.87 -0.82 2.61
N ASP A 48 -11.00 -2.08 3.02
CA ASP A 48 -12.00 -2.50 3.99
C ASP A 48 -11.45 -2.38 5.43
N VAL A 49 -10.14 -2.53 5.63
CA VAL A 49 -9.48 -2.25 6.91
C VAL A 49 -9.74 -0.80 7.32
N GLU A 50 -9.47 0.17 6.44
CA GLU A 50 -9.72 1.59 6.73
C GLU A 50 -11.18 1.89 7.09
N LYS A 51 -12.13 1.25 6.39
CA LYS A 51 -13.55 1.39 6.70
C LYS A 51 -13.92 0.81 8.05
N ILE A 52 -13.40 -0.37 8.38
CA ILE A 52 -13.66 -1.03 9.67
C ILE A 52 -13.06 -0.19 10.80
N GLU A 53 -11.83 0.30 10.66
CA GLU A 53 -11.20 1.20 11.63
C GLU A 53 -12.03 2.47 11.86
N ALA A 54 -12.54 3.08 10.78
CA ALA A 54 -13.39 4.27 10.86
C ALA A 54 -14.73 3.98 11.58
N ILE A 55 -15.37 2.85 11.27
CA ILE A 55 -16.61 2.42 11.95
C ILE A 55 -16.35 2.17 13.43
N CYS A 56 -15.30 1.39 13.77
CA CYS A 56 -14.95 1.11 15.16
C CYS A 56 -14.64 2.39 15.95
N LYS A 57 -13.99 3.37 15.31
CA LYS A 57 -13.73 4.67 15.92
C LYS A 57 -15.01 5.44 16.19
N SER A 58 -16.01 5.39 15.28
CA SER A 58 -17.28 6.11 15.44
C SER A 58 -18.18 5.54 16.55
N GLU A 59 -18.04 4.25 16.84
CA GLU A 59 -18.84 3.54 17.86
C GLU A 59 -18.29 3.71 19.30
N VAL A 60 -17.06 4.20 19.45
CA VAL A 60 -16.43 4.35 20.76
C VAL A 60 -16.02 5.80 20.98
N GLU A 61 -16.74 6.49 21.88
CA GLU A 61 -16.43 7.87 22.23
C GLU A 61 -15.05 8.01 22.91
N GLY A 62 -14.34 9.08 22.59
CA GLY A 62 -13.06 9.43 23.23
C GLY A 62 -11.82 8.79 22.59
N LEU A 63 -11.96 7.94 21.58
CA LEU A 63 -10.81 7.41 20.85
C LEU A 63 -10.27 8.42 19.82
N SER A 64 -8.95 8.59 19.81
CA SER A 64 -8.26 9.32 18.74
C SER A 64 -8.19 8.51 17.45
N GLY A 65 -8.12 7.17 17.56
CA GLY A 65 -8.08 6.25 16.43
C GLY A 65 -8.30 4.81 16.85
N VAL A 66 -8.52 3.97 15.84
CA VAL A 66 -8.50 2.51 15.96
C VAL A 66 -7.48 2.00 14.97
N ARG A 67 -6.71 0.99 15.37
CA ARG A 67 -5.75 0.28 14.53
C ARG A 67 -6.05 -1.21 14.58
N LEU A 68 -6.21 -1.82 13.43
CA LEU A 68 -6.37 -3.26 13.30
C LEU A 68 -5.04 -3.90 12.90
N GLU A 69 -4.62 -4.90 13.66
CA GLU A 69 -3.47 -5.76 13.35
C GLU A 69 -3.98 -7.16 13.05
N PHE A 70 -3.61 -7.72 11.90
CA PHE A 70 -4.06 -9.03 11.50
C PHE A 70 -2.95 -10.07 11.61
N ILE A 71 -3.31 -11.23 12.16
CA ILE A 71 -2.51 -12.45 12.10
C ILE A 71 -3.26 -13.41 11.16
N TYR A 72 -2.65 -13.71 10.03
CA TYR A 72 -3.23 -14.61 9.05
C TYR A 72 -2.79 -16.04 9.30
N GLU A 73 -3.76 -16.94 9.48
CA GLU A 73 -3.54 -18.38 9.63
C GLU A 73 -4.26 -19.13 8.52
N ASP A 74 -3.59 -20.17 7.99
CA ASP A 74 -4.16 -21.05 6.95
C ASP A 74 -4.70 -20.32 5.69
N VAL A 75 -4.10 -19.18 5.34
CA VAL A 75 -4.45 -18.45 4.14
C VAL A 75 -3.85 -19.15 2.92
N ILE A 76 -4.69 -19.49 1.92
CA ILE A 76 -4.28 -20.23 0.71
C ILE A 76 -3.66 -19.32 -0.36
N LEU A 77 -3.63 -18.00 -0.17
CA LEU A 77 -3.06 -17.08 -1.15
C LEU A 77 -1.56 -17.28 -1.30
N THR A 78 -1.10 -17.25 -2.54
CA THR A 78 0.32 -17.22 -2.84
C THR A 78 0.94 -15.90 -2.39
N PRO A 79 2.25 -15.86 -2.06
CA PRO A 79 2.93 -14.60 -1.72
C PRO A 79 2.72 -13.49 -2.75
N LYS A 80 2.68 -13.83 -4.05
CA LYS A 80 2.43 -12.87 -5.14
C LYS A 80 1.03 -12.24 -5.03
N GLU A 81 0.00 -13.05 -4.73
CA GLU A 81 -1.36 -12.55 -4.55
C GLU A 81 -1.49 -11.65 -3.32
N VAL A 82 -0.84 -12.02 -2.21
CA VAL A 82 -0.79 -11.18 -1.00
C VAL A 82 -0.11 -9.85 -1.30
N ILE A 83 1.03 -9.87 -2.00
CA ILE A 83 1.74 -8.64 -2.38
C ILE A 83 0.84 -7.77 -3.27
N ALA A 84 0.17 -8.34 -4.28
CA ALA A 84 -0.72 -7.60 -5.16
C ALA A 84 -1.85 -6.88 -4.41
N LEU A 85 -2.36 -7.48 -3.35
CA LEU A 85 -3.42 -6.88 -2.51
C LEU A 85 -2.92 -5.76 -1.60
N PHE A 86 -1.67 -5.86 -1.13
CA PHE A 86 -1.18 -4.98 -0.06
C PHE A 86 -0.07 -4.02 -0.47
N ILE A 87 0.43 -4.07 -1.70
CA ILE A 87 1.56 -3.23 -2.14
C ILE A 87 1.26 -1.73 -1.99
N GLU A 88 0.06 -1.27 -2.35
CA GLU A 88 -0.36 0.12 -2.16
C GLU A 88 -0.37 0.52 -0.69
N HIS A 89 -0.83 -0.40 0.18
CA HIS A 89 -0.84 -0.18 1.61
C HIS A 89 0.58 -0.07 2.18
N MET A 90 1.48 -0.96 1.79
CA MET A 90 2.89 -0.89 2.19
C MET A 90 3.53 0.43 1.76
N ILE A 91 3.24 0.90 0.54
CA ILE A 91 3.68 2.21 0.06
C ILE A 91 3.15 3.33 0.96
N ARG A 92 1.89 3.29 1.37
CA ARG A 92 1.30 4.30 2.26
C ARG A 92 1.94 4.32 3.64
N ILE A 93 2.21 3.15 4.23
CA ILE A 93 2.90 3.05 5.54
C ILE A 93 4.26 3.73 5.47
N VAL A 94 5.05 3.46 4.43
CA VAL A 94 6.39 4.06 4.29
C VAL A 94 6.34 5.51 3.83
N ASN A 95 5.26 5.94 3.17
CA ASN A 95 5.09 7.28 2.63
C ASN A 95 5.22 8.39 3.70
N GLY A 96 4.75 8.15 4.92
CA GLY A 96 4.85 9.11 6.02
C GLY A 96 6.28 9.61 6.29
N SER A 97 7.28 8.75 6.07
CA SER A 97 8.69 9.06 6.27
C SER A 97 9.45 9.41 4.98
N TYR A 98 8.95 9.00 3.81
CA TYR A 98 9.66 9.06 2.52
C TYR A 98 8.80 9.59 1.37
N ALA A 99 7.81 10.43 1.67
CA ALA A 99 6.78 10.90 0.74
C ALA A 99 7.28 11.35 -0.65
N PRO A 100 8.38 12.08 -0.81
CA PRO A 100 8.80 12.51 -2.15
C PRO A 100 9.19 11.35 -3.06
N ILE A 101 9.94 10.35 -2.53
CA ILE A 101 10.46 9.24 -3.34
C ILE A 101 9.43 8.12 -3.54
N THR A 102 8.52 7.91 -2.59
CA THR A 102 7.48 6.87 -2.73
C THR A 102 6.45 7.19 -3.82
N LYS A 103 6.28 8.46 -4.17
CA LYS A 103 5.42 8.89 -5.30
C LYS A 103 5.93 8.43 -6.67
N THR A 104 7.19 8.03 -6.76
CA THR A 104 7.77 7.51 -8.00
C THR A 104 7.50 6.02 -8.22
N ILE A 105 6.95 5.32 -7.24
CA ILE A 105 6.66 3.89 -7.30
C ILE A 105 5.38 3.64 -8.11
N PHE A 106 5.42 2.63 -8.97
CA PHE A 106 4.24 2.08 -9.66
C PHE A 106 3.72 0.86 -8.90
N PRO A 107 2.67 0.99 -8.09
CA PRO A 107 2.17 -0.12 -7.28
C PRO A 107 1.65 -1.30 -8.12
N GLU A 108 1.15 -1.02 -9.32
CA GLU A 108 0.65 -2.02 -10.26
C GLU A 108 1.76 -2.77 -11.02
N LYS A 109 3.00 -2.27 -10.93
CA LYS A 109 4.16 -2.85 -11.65
C LYS A 109 5.14 -3.45 -10.66
N PHE A 110 5.01 -4.76 -10.46
CA PHE A 110 5.93 -5.54 -9.67
C PHE A 110 6.06 -6.97 -10.20
N GLN A 111 7.13 -7.63 -9.84
CA GLN A 111 7.38 -9.06 -10.09
C GLN A 111 7.78 -9.72 -8.78
N PHE A 112 7.26 -10.92 -8.54
CA PHE A 112 7.66 -11.74 -7.41
C PHE A 112 8.02 -13.14 -7.93
N GLU A 113 9.31 -13.46 -7.86
CA GLU A 113 9.88 -14.71 -8.35
C GLU A 113 11.04 -15.15 -7.45
N ASP A 114 11.11 -16.41 -7.10
CA ASP A 114 12.18 -17.03 -6.32
C ASP A 114 12.52 -16.27 -5.01
N GLY A 115 11.49 -15.78 -4.30
CA GLY A 115 11.67 -15.03 -3.07
C GLY A 115 12.18 -13.59 -3.27
N ARG A 116 12.23 -13.10 -4.51
CA ARG A 116 12.59 -11.71 -4.82
C ARG A 116 11.39 -10.93 -5.27
N LEU A 117 11.14 -9.79 -4.61
CA LEU A 117 10.16 -8.80 -4.99
C LEU A 117 10.84 -7.63 -5.70
N THR A 118 10.62 -7.52 -7.00
CA THR A 118 11.05 -6.36 -7.80
C THR A 118 9.89 -5.41 -7.98
N ILE A 119 10.04 -4.15 -7.53
CA ILE A 119 9.04 -3.09 -7.65
C ILE A 119 9.58 -2.03 -8.60
N TYR A 120 8.76 -1.58 -9.55
CA TYR A 120 9.20 -0.59 -10.52
C TYR A 120 8.89 0.83 -10.08
N ALA A 121 9.82 1.74 -10.35
CA ALA A 121 9.72 3.17 -10.03
C ALA A 121 10.31 4.02 -11.16
N VAL A 122 10.07 5.32 -11.13
CA VAL A 122 10.61 6.29 -12.11
C VAL A 122 11.86 6.98 -11.56
N GLY A 123 12.90 7.00 -12.40
CA GLY A 123 14.12 7.80 -12.19
C GLY A 123 15.20 7.05 -11.39
N GLU A 124 16.42 7.06 -11.94
CA GLU A 124 17.57 6.33 -11.36
C GLU A 124 17.91 6.80 -9.93
N THR A 125 17.88 8.11 -9.70
CA THR A 125 18.13 8.68 -8.36
C THR A 125 17.08 8.24 -7.36
N SER A 126 15.80 8.25 -7.74
CA SER A 126 14.71 7.79 -6.87
C SER A 126 14.85 6.31 -6.56
N VAL A 127 15.18 5.49 -7.55
CA VAL A 127 15.42 4.05 -7.39
C VAL A 127 16.58 3.77 -6.43
N ALA A 128 17.68 4.51 -6.55
CA ALA A 128 18.81 4.38 -5.62
C ALA A 128 18.39 4.68 -4.16
N LEU A 129 17.67 5.78 -3.94
CA LEU A 129 17.14 6.16 -2.62
C LEU A 129 16.11 5.15 -2.09
N LEU A 130 15.23 4.62 -2.94
CA LEU A 130 14.27 3.59 -2.55
C LEU A 130 14.97 2.32 -2.08
N ASN A 131 16.01 1.88 -2.80
CA ASN A 131 16.79 0.72 -2.40
C ASN A 131 17.54 0.94 -1.09
N GLU A 132 18.11 2.12 -0.87
CA GLU A 132 18.83 2.46 0.34
C GLU A 132 17.92 2.60 1.57
N GLN A 133 16.77 3.28 1.43
CA GLN A 133 15.98 3.75 2.57
C GLN A 133 14.67 2.98 2.78
N VAL A 134 14.08 2.44 1.71
CA VAL A 134 12.72 1.88 1.72
C VAL A 134 12.68 0.36 1.62
N ALA A 135 13.61 -0.26 0.86
CA ALA A 135 13.59 -1.70 0.62
C ALA A 135 13.61 -2.54 1.91
N SER A 136 14.41 -2.14 2.91
CA SER A 136 14.47 -2.82 4.20
C SER A 136 13.14 -2.77 4.96
N LYS A 137 12.40 -1.67 4.86
CA LYS A 137 11.08 -1.53 5.49
C LYS A 137 10.02 -2.39 4.81
N PHE A 138 10.07 -2.49 3.48
CA PHE A 138 9.19 -3.41 2.76
C PHE A 138 9.43 -4.87 3.15
N ARG A 139 10.70 -5.30 3.28
CA ARG A 139 11.04 -6.63 3.78
C ARG A 139 10.45 -6.89 5.17
N HIS A 140 10.62 -5.94 6.06
CA HIS A 140 10.08 -6.02 7.42
C HIS A 140 8.55 -6.10 7.44
N LEU A 141 7.86 -5.28 6.67
CA LEU A 141 6.40 -5.32 6.56
C LEU A 141 5.89 -6.66 6.01
N LEU A 142 6.56 -7.21 4.99
CA LEU A 142 6.20 -8.52 4.42
C LEU A 142 6.39 -9.63 5.44
N MET A 143 7.50 -9.61 6.16
CA MET A 143 7.78 -10.64 7.16
C MET A 143 6.88 -10.54 8.37
N GLU A 144 6.70 -9.34 8.95
CA GLU A 144 5.89 -9.17 10.17
C GLU A 144 4.40 -9.38 9.96
N ASN A 145 3.86 -8.89 8.82
CA ASN A 145 2.42 -8.97 8.60
C ASN A 145 1.98 -10.27 7.94
N PHE A 146 2.84 -10.88 7.12
CA PHE A 146 2.44 -12.02 6.28
C PHE A 146 3.35 -13.24 6.39
N GLY A 147 4.45 -13.16 7.14
CA GLY A 147 5.45 -14.23 7.19
C GLY A 147 6.15 -14.48 5.85
N ILE A 148 6.11 -13.51 4.93
CA ILE A 148 6.73 -13.61 3.61
C ILE A 148 8.18 -13.12 3.70
N GLU A 149 9.13 -14.05 3.56
CA GLU A 149 10.52 -13.72 3.40
C GLU A 149 10.79 -13.34 1.94
N ALA A 150 11.19 -12.10 1.71
CA ALA A 150 11.46 -11.59 0.37
C ALA A 150 12.69 -10.69 0.32
N ASP A 151 13.50 -10.84 -0.72
CA ASP A 151 14.49 -9.82 -1.09
C ASP A 151 13.81 -8.74 -1.92
N VAL A 152 13.77 -7.50 -1.41
CA VAL A 152 13.06 -6.40 -2.06
C VAL A 152 14.03 -5.50 -2.80
N LEU A 153 13.74 -5.28 -4.08
CA LEU A 153 14.54 -4.47 -5.00
C LEU A 153 13.64 -3.49 -5.76
N PHE A 154 14.00 -2.22 -5.80
CA PHE A 154 13.40 -1.24 -6.70
C PHE A 154 14.20 -1.13 -7.99
N GLN A 155 13.51 -1.08 -9.13
CA GLN A 155 14.13 -0.95 -10.46
C GLN A 155 13.49 0.17 -11.26
N ASN A 156 14.29 0.78 -12.14
CA ASN A 156 13.81 1.84 -13.02
C ASN A 156 12.99 1.26 -14.18
N HIS A 157 11.76 1.75 -14.35
CA HIS A 157 10.88 1.35 -15.45
C HIS A 157 11.10 2.27 -16.66
N LYS A 158 12.01 1.88 -17.55
CA LYS A 158 12.44 2.69 -18.72
C LYS A 158 11.29 3.18 -19.61
N GLU A 159 10.32 2.32 -19.94
CA GLU A 159 9.18 2.67 -20.79
C GLU A 159 8.24 3.71 -20.17
N SER A 160 8.06 3.67 -18.84
CA SER A 160 7.25 4.66 -18.15
C SER A 160 7.98 5.99 -17.99
N CYS A 161 9.32 5.98 -17.89
CA CYS A 161 10.11 7.20 -17.92
C CYS A 161 9.90 7.96 -19.23
N GLU A 162 9.97 7.30 -20.38
CA GLU A 162 9.77 7.96 -21.67
C GLU A 162 8.37 8.55 -21.82
N LYS A 163 7.32 7.85 -21.37
CA LYS A 163 5.96 8.39 -21.38
C LYS A 163 5.81 9.58 -20.45
N THR A 164 6.30 9.50 -19.24
CA THR A 164 6.22 10.59 -18.27
C THR A 164 6.99 11.83 -18.74
N TYR A 165 8.18 11.64 -19.33
CA TYR A 165 8.93 12.75 -19.91
C TYR A 165 8.18 13.41 -21.09
N ARG A 166 7.57 12.61 -21.98
CA ARG A 166 6.75 13.15 -23.08
C ARG A 166 5.54 13.92 -22.58
N GLU A 167 4.84 13.42 -21.57
CA GLU A 167 3.69 14.10 -20.96
C GLU A 167 4.08 15.41 -20.28
N ILE A 168 5.23 15.45 -19.60
CA ILE A 168 5.78 16.68 -19.01
C ILE A 168 6.15 17.68 -20.11
N GLU A 169 6.88 17.27 -21.14
CA GLU A 169 7.24 18.14 -22.27
C GLU A 169 6.00 18.69 -23.01
N GLU A 170 4.99 17.85 -23.22
CA GLU A 170 3.74 18.29 -23.84
C GLU A 170 2.98 19.30 -22.98
N LYS A 171 2.97 19.10 -21.67
CA LYS A 171 2.35 20.03 -20.73
C LYS A 171 3.10 21.36 -20.69
N GLU A 172 4.41 21.34 -20.59
CA GLU A 172 5.23 22.55 -20.62
C GLU A 172 5.08 23.32 -21.94
N LYS A 173 4.99 22.64 -23.09
CA LYS A 173 4.71 23.28 -24.38
C LYS A 173 3.33 23.92 -24.41
N LYS A 174 2.29 23.26 -23.89
CA LYS A 174 0.93 23.83 -23.80
C LYS A 174 0.89 25.06 -22.90
N ASP A 175 1.50 24.96 -21.72
CA ASP A 175 1.55 26.07 -20.77
C ASP A 175 2.33 27.27 -21.34
N ALA A 176 3.41 27.01 -22.04
CA ALA A 176 4.18 28.06 -22.75
C ALA A 176 3.40 28.72 -23.89
N GLU A 177 2.65 27.96 -24.70
CA GLU A 177 1.78 28.49 -25.75
C GLU A 177 0.62 29.31 -25.17
N GLU A 178 0.03 28.84 -24.08
CA GLU A 178 -1.08 29.55 -23.42
C GLU A 178 -0.61 30.87 -22.81
N ASN A 179 0.54 30.87 -22.14
CA ASN A 179 1.17 32.10 -21.66
C ASN A 179 1.49 33.08 -22.77
N ARG A 180 2.00 32.62 -23.94
CA ARG A 180 2.27 33.46 -25.09
C ARG A 180 0.99 34.05 -25.70
N ARG A 181 -0.11 33.26 -25.74
CA ARG A 181 -1.42 33.75 -26.19
C ARG A 181 -2.00 34.80 -25.23
N GLN A 182 -1.81 34.65 -23.95
CA GLN A 182 -2.26 35.63 -22.95
C GLN A 182 -1.46 36.93 -23.04
N GLN A 183 -0.15 36.87 -23.26
CA GLN A 183 0.69 38.06 -23.48
C GLN A 183 0.33 38.82 -24.76
N LEU A 184 0.00 38.11 -25.84
CA LEU A 184 -0.45 38.73 -27.09
C LEU A 184 -1.85 39.35 -27.04
N LYS A 185 -2.70 38.96 -26.08
CA LYS A 185 -4.03 39.54 -25.84
C LYS A 185 -3.97 40.76 -24.91
N ALA A 186 -2.90 40.90 -24.14
CA ALA A 186 -2.72 41.98 -23.18
C ALA A 186 -1.90 43.18 -23.77
N ALA A 187 -1.35 43.03 -24.96
CA ALA A 187 -0.65 44.06 -25.73
C ALA A 187 -1.56 44.66 -26.81
#